data_dde1c86fce270ca9909bf1f989cb6731
#
_entry.id   dde1c86fce270ca9909bf1f989cb6731
#
_cell.length_a   1.000
_cell.length_b   1.000
_cell.length_c   1.000
_cell.angle_alpha   90.00
_cell.angle_beta   90.00
_cell.angle_gamma   90.00
#
_symmetry.space_group_name_H-M   'P 1'
#
loop_
_entity.id
_entity.type
_entity.pdbx_description
1 polymer ?
#
loop_
_entity_poly.entity_id
_entity_poly.type
_entity_poly.pdbx_seq_one_letter_code
_entity_poly.pdbx_strand_id
1 'polypeptide(L)'
;MKISKIFSIAAIALAAMSMVSCNNKKFHVTGEISNAKDSTLYFENMSLNGPVVMDSVKLDKDGSFAFDEKAPKAPEFYRLRIAGQIINVSIDSTEAVSIKAAYPTMASKYEVKGSENCSKIKELAILQLKLQANVNAIINSPNLGTDAVEANVGKVLEEYKNYVKRNYIFKEPMKASSYFALFQTVVLGNVQSLIFNPRNNKDDIKVYAAVATSWDTYFPKAERGLNLHNIAIEGMKDVRIIQAKQQQQQIDPSKVSVTGIIDIALNDNKGNVRRL
;
A
#
# COMPACT_ATOMS: atom_id res chain seq x y z
N MET A 1 48.95 -47.21 5.49
CA MET A 1 48.34 -46.49 4.36
C MET A 1 46.87 -46.10 4.68
N LYS A 2 46.60 -45.33 5.77
CA LYS A 2 45.26 -44.89 6.20
C LYS A 2 45.20 -43.43 6.68
N ILE A 3 46.25 -42.62 6.54
CA ILE A 3 46.33 -41.24 7.06
C ILE A 3 46.06 -40.18 5.99
N SER A 4 46.15 -40.52 4.68
CA SER A 4 46.05 -39.54 3.60
C SER A 4 44.60 -39.16 3.19
N LYS A 5 43.58 -39.95 3.61
CA LYS A 5 42.19 -39.69 3.25
C LYS A 5 41.44 -38.72 4.20
N ILE A 6 41.98 -38.51 5.41
CA ILE A 6 41.37 -37.63 6.41
C ILE A 6 41.74 -36.15 6.14
N PHE A 7 42.89 -35.88 5.53
CA PHE A 7 43.32 -34.52 5.19
C PHE A 7 42.58 -33.92 3.99
N SER A 8 42.05 -34.76 3.09
CA SER A 8 41.32 -34.26 1.92
C SER A 8 39.89 -33.80 2.24
N ILE A 9 39.26 -34.33 3.28
CA ILE A 9 37.90 -33.94 3.70
C ILE A 9 37.92 -32.66 4.53
N ALA A 10 38.99 -32.44 5.33
CA ALA A 10 39.15 -31.19 6.09
C ALA A 10 39.44 -29.97 5.20
N ALA A 11 40.11 -30.14 4.05
CA ALA A 11 40.40 -29.05 3.13
C ALA A 11 39.15 -28.56 2.34
N ILE A 12 38.19 -29.45 2.07
CA ILE A 12 36.94 -29.11 1.40
C ILE A 12 35.97 -28.38 2.34
N ALA A 13 35.97 -28.70 3.64
CA ALA A 13 35.16 -28.03 4.64
C ALA A 13 35.65 -26.58 4.95
N LEU A 14 36.95 -26.30 4.78
CA LEU A 14 37.51 -24.96 5.01
C LEU A 14 37.32 -24.01 3.82
N ALA A 15 37.15 -24.53 2.60
CA ALA A 15 36.89 -23.72 1.40
C ALA A 15 35.46 -23.19 1.32
N ALA A 16 34.52 -23.75 2.11
CA ALA A 16 33.13 -23.30 2.16
C ALA A 16 32.87 -22.10 3.11
N MET A 17 33.89 -21.70 3.92
CA MET A 17 33.74 -20.59 4.89
C MET A 17 34.36 -19.26 4.47
N SER A 18 34.94 -19.14 3.27
CA SER A 18 35.62 -17.91 2.83
C SER A 18 34.81 -17.03 1.88
N MET A 19 33.47 -17.18 1.82
CA MET A 19 32.58 -16.31 1.06
C MET A 19 31.83 -15.29 1.94
N VAL A 20 32.44 -14.86 3.04
CA VAL A 20 31.87 -13.79 3.85
C VAL A 20 32.91 -12.72 4.04
N SER A 21 33.00 -11.80 3.11
CA SER A 21 33.35 -10.40 3.37
C SER A 21 33.38 -9.60 2.08
N CYS A 22 32.23 -9.28 1.55
CA CYS A 22 32.06 -8.01 0.86
C CYS A 22 30.96 -7.28 1.59
N ASN A 23 31.30 -6.17 2.24
CA ASN A 23 30.41 -5.29 2.99
C ASN A 23 29.45 -4.52 2.05
N ASN A 24 28.93 -5.18 1.05
CA ASN A 24 27.86 -4.68 0.19
C ASN A 24 26.53 -5.12 0.83
N LYS A 25 25.94 -4.18 1.59
CA LYS A 25 24.58 -4.31 2.09
C LYS A 25 23.61 -4.36 0.91
N LYS A 26 23.44 -5.55 0.34
CA LYS A 26 22.48 -5.83 -0.73
C LYS A 26 21.34 -6.68 -0.21
N PHE A 27 20.20 -6.54 -0.85
CA PHE A 27 19.09 -7.49 -0.74
C PHE A 27 19.01 -8.33 -2.03
N HIS A 28 18.34 -9.45 -1.94
CA HIS A 28 18.22 -10.41 -3.02
C HIS A 28 16.74 -10.76 -3.24
N VAL A 29 16.29 -10.68 -4.49
CA VAL A 29 14.97 -11.17 -4.90
C VAL A 29 15.17 -12.21 -5.98
N THR A 30 14.95 -13.47 -5.63
CA THR A 30 15.24 -14.61 -6.51
C THR A 30 14.00 -15.47 -6.71
N GLY A 31 14.00 -16.32 -7.70
CA GLY A 31 12.93 -17.29 -7.83
C GLY A 31 12.76 -17.88 -9.21
N GLU A 32 11.54 -18.36 -9.45
CA GLU A 32 11.13 -19.05 -10.67
C GLU A 32 9.71 -18.63 -11.06
N ILE A 33 9.52 -18.25 -12.32
CA ILE A 33 8.19 -18.06 -12.91
C ILE A 33 8.04 -19.03 -14.07
N SER A 34 7.40 -20.14 -13.80
CA SER A 34 7.14 -21.16 -14.84
C SER A 34 6.15 -20.67 -15.90
N ASN A 35 6.16 -21.31 -17.06
CA ASN A 35 5.32 -20.99 -18.23
C ASN A 35 5.51 -19.54 -18.76
N ALA A 36 6.64 -18.90 -18.45
CA ALA A 36 6.94 -17.51 -18.83
C ALA A 36 8.10 -17.41 -19.82
N LYS A 37 8.45 -18.51 -20.51
CA LYS A 37 9.54 -18.53 -21.49
C LYS A 37 9.41 -17.38 -22.48
N ASP A 38 10.54 -16.73 -22.81
CA ASP A 38 10.64 -15.59 -23.70
C ASP A 38 9.95 -14.29 -23.23
N SER A 39 9.28 -14.32 -22.07
CA SER A 39 8.72 -13.12 -21.43
C SER A 39 9.83 -12.30 -20.77
N THR A 40 9.66 -10.98 -20.73
CA THR A 40 10.52 -10.11 -19.95
C THR A 40 9.91 -9.90 -18.55
N LEU A 41 10.64 -10.29 -17.52
CA LEU A 41 10.33 -9.99 -16.13
C LEU A 41 11.00 -8.67 -15.75
N TYR A 42 10.22 -7.69 -15.36
CA TYR A 42 10.70 -6.41 -14.87
C TYR A 42 10.72 -6.42 -13.34
N PHE A 43 11.81 -5.91 -12.77
CA PHE A 43 11.93 -5.56 -11.37
C PHE A 43 11.84 -4.04 -11.23
N GLU A 44 10.82 -3.55 -10.53
CA GLU A 44 10.50 -2.13 -10.48
C GLU A 44 10.42 -1.65 -9.03
N ASN A 45 11.03 -0.49 -8.73
CA ASN A 45 10.81 0.23 -7.48
C ASN A 45 9.50 1.03 -7.60
N MET A 46 8.66 0.94 -6.58
CA MET A 46 7.41 1.68 -6.46
C MET A 46 7.67 3.02 -5.77
N SER A 47 8.34 3.95 -6.47
CA SER A 47 8.63 5.27 -5.92
C SER A 47 7.36 6.08 -5.63
N LEU A 48 7.46 7.17 -4.87
CA LEU A 48 6.34 8.07 -4.60
C LEU A 48 5.79 8.74 -5.89
N ASN A 49 6.61 8.82 -6.93
CA ASN A 49 6.25 9.39 -8.23
C ASN A 49 5.81 8.32 -9.25
N GLY A 50 5.67 7.08 -8.83
CA GLY A 50 5.27 5.97 -9.68
C GLY A 50 6.38 4.91 -9.85
N PRO A 51 6.11 3.85 -10.62
CA PRO A 51 7.04 2.74 -10.80
C PRO A 51 8.25 3.15 -11.66
N VAL A 52 9.45 2.74 -11.19
CA VAL A 52 10.72 2.93 -11.88
C VAL A 52 11.35 1.56 -12.11
N VAL A 53 11.64 1.22 -13.35
CA VAL A 53 12.34 -0.03 -13.69
C VAL A 53 13.77 0.04 -13.15
N MET A 54 14.12 -0.91 -12.28
CA MET A 54 15.47 -1.06 -11.72
C MET A 54 16.29 -2.02 -12.55
N ASP A 55 15.68 -3.15 -12.91
CA ASP A 55 16.31 -4.20 -13.70
C ASP A 55 15.26 -5.00 -14.47
N SER A 56 15.71 -5.84 -15.40
CA SER A 56 14.84 -6.76 -16.12
C SER A 56 15.63 -7.97 -16.63
N VAL A 57 14.94 -9.11 -16.75
CA VAL A 57 15.51 -10.33 -17.31
C VAL A 57 14.54 -10.96 -18.30
N LYS A 58 15.06 -11.42 -19.43
CA LYS A 58 14.32 -12.28 -20.35
C LYS A 58 14.37 -13.70 -19.79
N LEU A 59 13.20 -14.24 -19.43
CA LEU A 59 13.09 -15.57 -18.84
C LEU A 59 13.35 -16.65 -19.88
N ASP A 60 14.13 -17.65 -19.50
CA ASP A 60 14.36 -18.85 -20.26
C ASP A 60 13.29 -19.94 -19.98
N LYS A 61 13.57 -21.17 -20.40
CA LYS A 61 12.67 -22.32 -20.20
C LYS A 61 12.44 -22.62 -18.72
N ASP A 62 13.44 -22.40 -17.87
CA ASP A 62 13.38 -22.70 -16.44
C ASP A 62 12.67 -21.57 -15.66
N GLY A 63 12.55 -20.40 -16.27
CA GLY A 63 11.87 -19.25 -15.66
C GLY A 63 12.60 -18.66 -14.45
N SER A 64 13.88 -19.03 -14.25
CA SER A 64 14.70 -18.58 -13.12
C SER A 64 15.08 -17.11 -13.26
N PHE A 65 15.11 -16.40 -12.14
CA PHE A 65 15.55 -15.03 -12.06
C PHE A 65 16.27 -14.71 -10.76
N ALA A 66 17.13 -13.68 -10.78
CA ALA A 66 17.82 -13.13 -9.62
C ALA A 66 18.03 -11.62 -9.82
N PHE A 67 17.61 -10.83 -8.84
CA PHE A 67 17.84 -9.38 -8.77
C PHE A 67 18.54 -9.04 -7.47
N ASP A 68 19.61 -8.26 -7.56
CA ASP A 68 20.47 -7.86 -6.45
C ASP A 68 20.57 -6.35 -6.42
N GLU A 69 20.05 -5.72 -5.37
CA GLU A 69 20.06 -4.29 -5.23
C GLU A 69 20.57 -3.84 -3.87
N LYS A 70 20.95 -2.59 -3.76
CA LYS A 70 21.40 -1.99 -2.50
C LYS A 70 20.26 -1.99 -1.49
N ALA A 71 20.54 -2.47 -0.27
CA ALA A 71 19.58 -2.47 0.82
C ALA A 71 19.08 -1.06 1.15
N PRO A 72 17.76 -0.86 1.26
CA PRO A 72 17.18 0.42 1.64
C PRO A 72 17.45 0.73 3.13
N LYS A 73 17.33 2.01 3.50
CA LYS A 73 17.46 2.47 4.89
C LYS A 73 16.17 2.39 5.69
N ALA A 74 15.05 2.25 5.00
CA ALA A 74 13.70 2.12 5.54
C ALA A 74 12.92 1.21 4.59
N PRO A 75 11.75 0.68 4.97
CA PRO A 75 10.97 -0.17 4.09
C PRO A 75 10.67 0.48 2.75
N GLU A 76 11.04 -0.20 1.69
CA GLU A 76 10.78 0.17 0.30
C GLU A 76 9.94 -0.89 -0.39
N PHE A 77 9.23 -0.46 -1.43
CA PHE A 77 8.29 -1.31 -2.16
C PHE A 77 8.77 -1.51 -3.59
N TYR A 78 8.70 -2.76 -3.99
CA TYR A 78 9.09 -3.20 -5.32
C TYR A 78 7.97 -4.06 -5.91
N ARG A 79 8.05 -4.32 -7.20
CA ARG A 79 7.19 -5.29 -7.86
C ARG A 79 7.93 -6.06 -8.95
N LEU A 80 7.54 -7.31 -9.10
CA LEU A 80 7.87 -8.13 -10.24
C LEU A 80 6.70 -8.05 -11.23
N ARG A 81 6.97 -7.74 -12.49
CA ARG A 81 5.92 -7.57 -13.50
C ARG A 81 6.25 -8.30 -14.81
N ILE A 82 5.28 -9.08 -15.29
CA ILE A 82 5.22 -9.59 -16.67
C ILE A 82 3.88 -9.14 -17.24
N ALA A 83 3.90 -8.29 -18.27
CA ALA A 83 2.71 -7.67 -18.84
C ALA A 83 1.83 -7.03 -17.74
N GLY A 84 0.57 -7.42 -17.59
CA GLY A 84 -0.35 -6.95 -16.54
C GLY A 84 -0.32 -7.74 -15.22
N GLN A 85 0.53 -8.77 -15.11
CA GLN A 85 0.64 -9.60 -13.91
C GLN A 85 1.71 -9.02 -12.96
N ILE A 86 1.37 -8.83 -11.68
CA ILE A 86 2.21 -8.15 -10.70
C ILE A 86 2.30 -8.96 -9.41
N ILE A 87 3.51 -9.11 -8.88
CA ILE A 87 3.78 -9.57 -7.52
C ILE A 87 4.43 -8.41 -6.76
N ASN A 88 3.81 -7.98 -5.65
CA ASN A 88 4.36 -6.91 -4.81
C ASN A 88 5.33 -7.49 -3.78
N VAL A 89 6.43 -6.77 -3.56
CA VAL A 89 7.52 -7.11 -2.64
C VAL A 89 7.84 -5.90 -1.79
N SER A 90 8.13 -6.09 -0.52
CA SER A 90 8.70 -5.06 0.35
C SER A 90 10.01 -5.53 0.92
N ILE A 91 10.98 -4.64 0.95
CA ILE A 91 12.32 -4.86 1.50
C ILE A 91 12.61 -3.76 2.51
N ASP A 92 13.05 -4.11 3.70
CA ASP A 92 13.43 -3.16 4.76
C ASP A 92 14.92 -3.21 5.13
N SER A 93 15.64 -4.23 4.67
CA SER A 93 17.07 -4.43 4.97
C SER A 93 17.77 -5.31 3.92
N THR A 94 18.71 -6.14 4.35
CA THR A 94 19.46 -7.10 3.53
C THR A 94 18.73 -8.44 3.37
N GLU A 95 17.44 -8.42 3.16
CA GLU A 95 16.62 -9.62 3.03
C GLU A 95 16.95 -10.42 1.77
N ALA A 96 16.71 -11.72 1.86
CA ALA A 96 16.73 -12.65 0.73
C ALA A 96 15.31 -13.19 0.52
N VAL A 97 14.61 -12.67 -0.47
CA VAL A 97 13.23 -13.05 -0.80
C VAL A 97 13.23 -14.03 -1.95
N SER A 98 12.57 -15.17 -1.77
CA SER A 98 12.39 -16.17 -2.82
C SER A 98 10.93 -16.26 -3.24
N ILE A 99 10.68 -16.24 -4.56
CA ILE A 99 9.34 -16.25 -5.15
C ILE A 99 9.21 -17.39 -6.15
N LYS A 100 8.10 -18.16 -6.05
CA LYS A 100 7.71 -19.14 -7.04
C LYS A 100 6.31 -18.86 -7.55
N ALA A 101 6.15 -18.78 -8.86
CA ALA A 101 4.88 -18.48 -9.50
C ALA A 101 4.76 -19.18 -10.87
N ALA A 102 3.58 -19.08 -11.48
CA ALA A 102 3.34 -19.54 -12.85
C ALA A 102 2.59 -18.46 -13.64
N TYR A 103 3.08 -18.13 -14.83
CA TYR A 103 2.37 -17.24 -15.76
C TYR A 103 1.23 -18.04 -16.46
N PRO A 104 0.03 -17.44 -16.68
CA PRO A 104 -0.35 -16.05 -16.44
C PRO A 104 -1.02 -15.79 -15.08
N THR A 105 -0.92 -16.68 -14.10
CA THR A 105 -1.63 -16.56 -12.82
C THR A 105 -0.75 -16.04 -11.68
N MET A 106 0.43 -15.51 -11.98
CA MET A 106 1.43 -15.12 -10.99
C MET A 106 0.94 -14.04 -9.99
N ALA A 107 0.02 -13.17 -10.38
CA ALA A 107 -0.53 -12.16 -9.49
C ALA A 107 -1.41 -12.74 -8.37
N SER A 108 -2.03 -13.90 -8.58
CA SER A 108 -3.00 -14.50 -7.65
C SER A 108 -2.53 -15.80 -7.02
N LYS A 109 -1.57 -16.49 -7.66
CA LYS A 109 -1.06 -17.80 -7.22
C LYS A 109 0.46 -17.78 -7.23
N TYR A 110 1.06 -17.52 -6.09
CA TYR A 110 2.50 -17.55 -5.93
C TYR A 110 2.90 -17.92 -4.50
N GLU A 111 4.12 -18.39 -4.32
CA GLU A 111 4.74 -18.58 -3.01
C GLU A 111 5.76 -17.48 -2.79
N VAL A 112 5.92 -17.06 -1.55
CA VAL A 112 6.96 -16.13 -1.13
C VAL A 112 7.57 -16.62 0.17
N LYS A 113 8.89 -16.59 0.26
CA LYS A 113 9.68 -17.00 1.43
C LYS A 113 10.77 -15.97 1.71
N GLY A 114 11.28 -15.96 2.95
CA GLY A 114 12.39 -15.11 3.37
C GLY A 114 12.00 -13.73 3.91
N SER A 115 10.70 -13.33 3.85
CA SER A 115 10.24 -12.07 4.42
C SER A 115 8.80 -12.21 4.95
N GLU A 116 8.60 -11.82 6.21
CA GLU A 116 7.28 -11.76 6.83
C GLU A 116 6.43 -10.65 6.17
N ASN A 117 7.03 -9.49 5.90
CA ASN A 117 6.34 -8.39 5.24
C ASN A 117 5.84 -8.80 3.85
N CYS A 118 6.65 -9.48 3.05
CA CYS A 118 6.22 -10.00 1.74
C CYS A 118 5.09 -11.02 1.87
N SER A 119 5.10 -11.86 2.89
CA SER A 119 4.01 -12.82 3.15
C SER A 119 2.70 -12.11 3.47
N LYS A 120 2.72 -11.08 4.31
CA LYS A 120 1.54 -10.26 4.65
C LYS A 120 1.05 -9.41 3.46
N ILE A 121 1.97 -8.89 2.65
CA ILE A 121 1.62 -8.16 1.40
C ILE A 121 0.94 -9.11 0.41
N LYS A 122 1.42 -10.36 0.28
CA LYS A 122 0.74 -11.38 -0.52
C LYS A 122 -0.68 -11.62 -0.04
N GLU A 123 -0.88 -11.80 1.28
CA GLU A 123 -2.22 -12.00 1.86
C GLU A 123 -3.15 -10.82 1.52
N LEU A 124 -2.68 -9.58 1.70
CA LEU A 124 -3.43 -8.37 1.38
C LEU A 124 -3.74 -8.26 -0.12
N ALA A 125 -2.79 -8.58 -0.99
CA ALA A 125 -3.01 -8.56 -2.44
C ALA A 125 -4.09 -9.58 -2.86
N ILE A 126 -4.06 -10.79 -2.29
CA ILE A 126 -5.07 -11.81 -2.56
C ILE A 126 -6.44 -11.41 -1.98
N LEU A 127 -6.48 -10.80 -0.80
CA LEU A 127 -7.72 -10.27 -0.22
C LEU A 127 -8.32 -9.16 -1.09
N GLN A 128 -7.50 -8.26 -1.64
CA GLN A 128 -7.94 -7.22 -2.57
C GLN A 128 -8.51 -7.81 -3.86
N LEU A 129 -7.88 -8.84 -4.44
CA LEU A 129 -8.41 -9.53 -5.62
C LEU A 129 -9.78 -10.18 -5.35
N LYS A 130 -9.96 -10.79 -4.16
CA LYS A 130 -11.25 -11.34 -3.73
C LYS A 130 -12.31 -10.24 -3.54
N LEU A 131 -11.93 -9.13 -2.94
CA LEU A 131 -12.82 -7.98 -2.81
C LEU A 131 -13.28 -7.49 -4.18
N GLN A 132 -12.34 -7.32 -5.13
CA GLN A 132 -12.66 -6.87 -6.48
C GLN A 132 -13.62 -7.85 -7.20
N ALA A 133 -13.38 -9.16 -7.06
CA ALA A 133 -14.26 -10.17 -7.63
C ALA A 133 -15.68 -10.08 -7.04
N ASN A 134 -15.81 -9.90 -5.72
CA ASN A 134 -17.11 -9.72 -5.05
C ASN A 134 -17.82 -8.45 -5.53
N VAL A 135 -17.10 -7.34 -5.59
CA VAL A 135 -17.63 -6.06 -6.09
C VAL A 135 -18.15 -6.21 -7.53
N ASN A 136 -17.35 -6.84 -8.40
CA ASN A 136 -17.76 -7.07 -9.79
C ASN A 136 -19.02 -7.98 -9.87
N ALA A 137 -19.12 -9.01 -9.04
CA ALA A 137 -20.30 -9.88 -8.99
C ALA A 137 -21.56 -9.13 -8.55
N ILE A 138 -21.45 -8.20 -7.58
CA ILE A 138 -22.56 -7.36 -7.13
C ILE A 138 -22.98 -6.39 -8.23
N ILE A 139 -22.04 -5.68 -8.84
CA ILE A 139 -22.31 -4.68 -9.89
C ILE A 139 -22.97 -5.33 -11.12
N ASN A 140 -22.52 -6.53 -11.49
CA ASN A 140 -23.02 -7.24 -12.66
C ASN A 140 -24.24 -8.14 -12.37
N SER A 141 -24.82 -8.05 -11.17
CA SER A 141 -25.99 -8.86 -10.80
C SER A 141 -27.25 -8.35 -11.51
N PRO A 142 -27.90 -9.16 -12.37
CA PRO A 142 -29.07 -8.71 -13.13
C PRO A 142 -30.31 -8.51 -12.26
N ASN A 143 -30.30 -9.00 -11.03
CA ASN A 143 -31.45 -9.01 -10.12
C ASN A 143 -31.41 -7.90 -9.07
N LEU A 144 -30.38 -7.04 -9.06
CA LEU A 144 -30.23 -5.96 -8.12
C LEU A 144 -30.49 -4.60 -8.78
N GLY A 145 -31.37 -3.83 -8.15
CA GLY A 145 -31.53 -2.41 -8.49
C GLY A 145 -30.32 -1.57 -8.00
N THR A 146 -30.20 -0.36 -8.51
CA THR A 146 -29.08 0.55 -8.23
C THR A 146 -28.81 0.74 -6.72
N ASP A 147 -29.87 1.00 -5.94
CA ASP A 147 -29.74 1.23 -4.49
C ASP A 147 -29.24 -0.02 -3.75
N ALA A 148 -29.70 -1.20 -4.17
CA ALA A 148 -29.24 -2.47 -3.61
C ALA A 148 -27.79 -2.78 -3.99
N VAL A 149 -27.37 -2.44 -5.22
CA VAL A 149 -25.96 -2.55 -5.63
C VAL A 149 -25.09 -1.66 -4.77
N GLU A 150 -25.45 -0.38 -4.61
CA GLU A 150 -24.69 0.58 -3.80
C GLU A 150 -24.56 0.12 -2.34
N ALA A 151 -25.69 -0.30 -1.72
CA ALA A 151 -25.71 -0.80 -0.35
C ALA A 151 -24.83 -2.05 -0.17
N ASN A 152 -24.90 -3.01 -1.09
CA ASN A 152 -24.12 -4.25 -1.00
C ASN A 152 -22.62 -4.00 -1.24
N VAL A 153 -22.25 -3.14 -2.20
CA VAL A 153 -20.87 -2.73 -2.42
C VAL A 153 -20.33 -2.01 -1.19
N GLY A 154 -21.08 -1.07 -0.62
CA GLY A 154 -20.72 -0.37 0.61
C GLY A 154 -20.43 -1.33 1.76
N LYS A 155 -21.29 -2.34 1.93
CA LYS A 155 -21.15 -3.37 2.97
C LYS A 155 -19.85 -4.18 2.82
N VAL A 156 -19.57 -4.71 1.63
CA VAL A 156 -18.34 -5.54 1.43
C VAL A 156 -17.08 -4.71 1.54
N LEU A 157 -17.11 -3.43 1.15
CA LEU A 157 -16.00 -2.50 1.34
C LEU A 157 -15.75 -2.23 2.84
N GLU A 158 -16.80 -1.99 3.62
CA GLU A 158 -16.66 -1.73 5.06
C GLU A 158 -16.21 -2.97 5.83
N GLU A 159 -16.68 -4.15 5.48
CA GLU A 159 -16.20 -5.43 6.03
C GLU A 159 -14.72 -5.62 5.75
N TYR A 160 -14.26 -5.36 4.52
CA TYR A 160 -12.86 -5.41 4.15
C TYR A 160 -12.02 -4.39 4.94
N LYS A 161 -12.46 -3.13 5.00
CA LYS A 161 -11.78 -2.06 5.76
C LYS A 161 -11.64 -2.43 7.23
N ASN A 162 -12.69 -2.95 7.86
CA ASN A 162 -12.68 -3.35 9.25
C ASN A 162 -11.75 -4.54 9.52
N TYR A 163 -11.71 -5.50 8.60
CA TYR A 163 -10.78 -6.61 8.67
C TYR A 163 -9.32 -6.14 8.59
N VAL A 164 -8.99 -5.31 7.59
CA VAL A 164 -7.63 -4.81 7.35
C VAL A 164 -7.16 -3.86 8.46
N LYS A 165 -8.04 -2.96 8.94
CA LYS A 165 -7.75 -2.10 10.09
C LYS A 165 -7.32 -2.91 11.30
N ARG A 166 -8.10 -3.94 11.66
CA ARG A 166 -7.88 -4.75 12.88
C ARG A 166 -6.67 -5.67 12.77
N ASN A 167 -6.49 -6.34 11.63
CA ASN A 167 -5.51 -7.41 11.51
C ASN A 167 -4.13 -6.95 11.02
N TYR A 168 -4.07 -5.77 10.40
CA TYR A 168 -2.82 -5.21 9.85
C TYR A 168 -2.54 -3.81 10.40
N ILE A 169 -3.36 -2.79 10.07
CA ILE A 169 -3.00 -1.39 10.26
C ILE A 169 -2.83 -1.04 11.75
N PHE A 170 -3.81 -1.33 12.59
CA PHE A 170 -3.72 -1.00 14.03
C PHE A 170 -2.96 -2.05 14.85
N LYS A 171 -2.82 -3.25 14.32
CA LYS A 171 -2.04 -4.31 14.98
C LYS A 171 -0.55 -4.04 14.92
N GLU A 172 -0.04 -3.67 13.75
CA GLU A 172 1.38 -3.47 13.48
C GLU A 172 1.61 -2.28 12.54
N PRO A 173 1.32 -1.04 12.99
CA PRO A 173 1.34 0.14 12.13
C PRO A 173 2.73 0.46 11.54
N MET A 174 3.82 -0.02 12.17
CA MET A 174 5.19 0.15 11.70
C MET A 174 5.54 -0.76 10.51
N LYS A 175 4.80 -1.83 10.28
CA LYS A 175 5.13 -2.80 9.23
C LYS A 175 4.86 -2.25 7.82
N ALA A 176 5.68 -2.68 6.86
CA ALA A 176 5.49 -2.37 5.45
C ALA A 176 4.12 -2.83 4.93
N SER A 177 3.60 -3.96 5.43
CA SER A 177 2.25 -4.44 5.09
C SER A 177 1.15 -3.44 5.46
N SER A 178 1.28 -2.71 6.57
CA SER A 178 0.32 -1.68 6.98
C SER A 178 0.37 -0.46 6.06
N TYR A 179 1.57 -0.04 5.67
CA TYR A 179 1.73 0.98 4.63
C TYR A 179 1.10 0.53 3.30
N PHE A 180 1.39 -0.68 2.84
CA PHE A 180 0.84 -1.24 1.60
C PHE A 180 -0.69 -1.26 1.62
N ALA A 181 -1.31 -1.61 2.74
CA ALA A 181 -2.75 -1.67 2.90
C ALA A 181 -3.44 -0.33 2.64
N LEU A 182 -2.82 0.81 3.00
CA LEU A 182 -3.38 2.16 2.81
C LEU A 182 -3.57 2.52 1.33
N PHE A 183 -2.74 1.97 0.45
CA PHE A 183 -2.72 2.31 -0.98
C PHE A 183 -3.43 1.29 -1.86
N GLN A 184 -4.12 0.32 -1.26
CA GLN A 184 -4.92 -0.62 -2.03
C GLN A 184 -6.13 0.07 -2.64
N THR A 185 -6.48 -0.35 -3.85
CA THR A 185 -7.55 0.26 -4.65
C THR A 185 -8.64 -0.75 -4.98
N VAL A 186 -9.80 -0.24 -5.31
CA VAL A 186 -10.93 -1.00 -5.88
C VAL A 186 -11.44 -0.27 -7.12
N VAL A 187 -11.87 -1.02 -8.12
CA VAL A 187 -12.49 -0.48 -9.33
C VAL A 187 -14.01 -0.60 -9.19
N LEU A 188 -14.69 0.54 -9.27
CA LEU A 188 -16.14 0.67 -9.22
C LEU A 188 -16.63 1.17 -10.59
N GLY A 189 -17.15 0.28 -11.40
CA GLY A 189 -17.42 0.57 -12.81
C GLY A 189 -16.14 0.93 -13.57
N ASN A 190 -16.00 2.18 -13.99
CA ASN A 190 -14.83 2.67 -14.72
C ASN A 190 -13.90 3.53 -13.84
N VAL A 191 -14.15 3.62 -12.53
CA VAL A 191 -13.39 4.49 -11.62
C VAL A 191 -12.58 3.65 -10.66
N GLN A 192 -11.26 3.86 -10.65
CA GLN A 192 -10.36 3.29 -9.64
C GLN A 192 -10.29 4.24 -8.44
N SER A 193 -10.57 3.74 -7.25
CA SER A 193 -10.57 4.51 -6.01
C SER A 193 -9.74 3.82 -4.93
N LEU A 194 -9.14 4.61 -4.03
CA LEU A 194 -8.53 4.08 -2.82
C LEU A 194 -9.61 3.45 -1.93
N ILE A 195 -9.32 2.26 -1.39
CA ILE A 195 -10.20 1.61 -0.41
C ILE A 195 -10.23 2.43 0.88
N PHE A 196 -9.07 2.87 1.37
CA PHE A 196 -8.95 3.87 2.43
C PHE A 196 -8.74 5.24 1.80
N ASN A 197 -9.79 6.05 1.74
CA ASN A 197 -9.71 7.36 1.10
C ASN A 197 -9.71 8.50 2.14
N PRO A 198 -8.55 9.08 2.45
CA PRO A 198 -8.46 10.13 3.46
C PRO A 198 -9.07 11.47 3.04
N ARG A 199 -9.36 11.67 1.75
CA ARG A 199 -9.87 12.96 1.24
C ARG A 199 -11.37 13.16 1.49
N ASN A 200 -12.13 12.08 1.67
CA ASN A 200 -13.58 12.13 1.87
C ASN A 200 -14.08 11.41 3.12
N ASN A 201 -13.21 10.69 3.82
CA ASN A 201 -13.58 9.90 4.99
C ASN A 201 -12.68 10.21 6.20
N LYS A 202 -13.29 10.76 7.27
CA LYS A 202 -12.58 11.13 8.50
C LYS A 202 -11.95 9.92 9.21
N ASP A 203 -12.57 8.75 9.15
CA ASP A 203 -12.05 7.55 9.80
C ASP A 203 -10.86 6.97 9.01
N ASP A 204 -10.85 7.16 7.69
CA ASP A 204 -9.70 6.79 6.87
C ASP A 204 -8.47 7.66 7.15
N ILE A 205 -8.65 8.95 7.47
CA ILE A 205 -7.55 9.83 7.90
C ILE A 205 -6.83 9.24 9.12
N LYS A 206 -7.58 8.67 10.07
CA LYS A 206 -7.02 8.09 11.30
C LYS A 206 -6.07 6.92 11.02
N VAL A 207 -6.35 6.10 10.01
CA VAL A 207 -5.46 4.98 9.65
C VAL A 207 -4.17 5.47 9.01
N TYR A 208 -4.22 6.51 8.17
CA TYR A 208 -3.02 7.17 7.64
C TYR A 208 -2.18 7.80 8.75
N ALA A 209 -2.82 8.53 9.66
CA ALA A 209 -2.16 9.16 10.79
C ALA A 209 -1.49 8.14 11.73
N ALA A 210 -2.14 7.00 12.00
CA ALA A 210 -1.60 5.94 12.84
C ALA A 210 -0.32 5.34 12.24
N VAL A 211 -0.31 5.03 10.95
CA VAL A 211 0.85 4.49 10.25
C VAL A 211 1.95 5.56 10.19
N ALA A 212 1.62 6.80 9.83
CA ALA A 212 2.57 7.91 9.76
C ALA A 212 3.32 8.12 11.10
N THR A 213 2.57 8.24 12.21
CA THR A 213 3.13 8.41 13.55
C THR A 213 4.03 7.24 13.95
N SER A 214 3.63 6.02 13.60
CA SER A 214 4.46 4.85 13.88
C SER A 214 5.76 4.86 13.06
N TRP A 215 5.68 5.25 11.78
CA TRP A 215 6.86 5.33 10.92
C TRP A 215 7.86 6.40 11.37
N ASP A 216 7.41 7.49 11.94
CA ASP A 216 8.30 8.51 12.54
C ASP A 216 9.16 7.93 13.68
N THR A 217 8.59 7.00 14.43
CA THR A 217 9.29 6.35 15.55
C THR A 217 10.29 5.30 15.05
N TYR A 218 9.88 4.46 14.12
CA TYR A 218 10.68 3.30 13.68
C TYR A 218 11.60 3.62 12.49
N PHE A 219 11.20 4.56 11.64
CA PHE A 219 11.92 4.96 10.42
C PHE A 219 11.98 6.50 10.32
N PRO A 220 12.61 7.17 11.29
CA PRO A 220 12.68 8.63 11.31
C PRO A 220 13.36 9.14 10.03
N LYS A 221 12.78 10.14 9.41
CA LYS A 221 13.20 10.71 8.11
C LYS A 221 12.95 9.84 6.88
N ALA A 222 12.21 8.73 6.99
CA ALA A 222 11.77 8.01 5.82
C ALA A 222 10.82 8.89 4.99
N GLU A 223 11.14 9.05 3.71
CA GLU A 223 10.35 9.89 2.79
C GLU A 223 8.88 9.46 2.74
N ARG A 224 8.62 8.14 2.83
CA ARG A 224 7.27 7.57 2.87
C ARG A 224 6.50 7.96 4.13
N GLY A 225 7.16 8.06 5.28
CA GLY A 225 6.56 8.55 6.52
C GLY A 225 6.12 10.01 6.39
N LEU A 226 7.00 10.86 5.89
CA LEU A 226 6.69 12.27 5.61
C LEU A 226 5.51 12.42 4.62
N ASN A 227 5.48 11.59 3.57
CA ASN A 227 4.37 11.59 2.61
C ASN A 227 3.04 11.21 3.27
N LEU A 228 3.02 10.22 4.19
CA LEU A 228 1.79 9.86 4.92
C LEU A 228 1.27 11.00 5.78
N HIS A 229 2.16 11.77 6.45
CA HIS A 229 1.76 12.97 7.20
C HIS A 229 1.09 14.00 6.30
N ASN A 230 1.68 14.27 5.15
CA ASN A 230 1.12 15.22 4.18
C ASN A 230 -0.26 14.77 3.71
N ILE A 231 -0.43 13.49 3.38
CA ILE A 231 -1.71 12.90 2.98
C ILE A 231 -2.76 13.06 4.09
N ALA A 232 -2.39 12.79 5.35
CA ALA A 232 -3.31 12.93 6.48
C ALA A 232 -3.72 14.40 6.73
N ILE A 233 -2.77 15.33 6.64
CA ILE A 233 -3.02 16.77 6.82
C ILE A 233 -3.93 17.31 5.70
N GLU A 234 -3.65 16.96 4.45
CA GLU A 234 -4.49 17.35 3.31
C GLU A 234 -5.90 16.75 3.43
N GLY A 235 -6.00 15.48 3.79
CA GLY A 235 -7.28 14.84 4.04
C GLY A 235 -8.11 15.54 5.11
N MET A 236 -7.49 16.00 6.20
CA MET A 236 -8.18 16.79 7.23
C MET A 236 -8.72 18.12 6.68
N LYS A 237 -7.97 18.78 5.80
CA LYS A 237 -8.42 20.02 5.15
C LYS A 237 -9.62 19.74 4.24
N ASP A 238 -9.52 18.71 3.40
CA ASP A 238 -10.58 18.35 2.44
C ASP A 238 -11.89 17.99 3.16
N VAL A 239 -11.82 17.17 4.22
CA VAL A 239 -13.01 16.79 5.01
C VAL A 239 -13.65 18.00 5.69
N ARG A 240 -12.86 18.95 6.21
CA ARG A 240 -13.40 20.20 6.78
C ARG A 240 -14.16 21.03 5.74
N ILE A 241 -13.62 21.13 4.51
CA ILE A 241 -14.29 21.84 3.41
C ILE A 241 -15.61 21.16 3.06
N ILE A 242 -15.65 19.82 2.96
CA ILE A 242 -16.86 19.07 2.68
C ILE A 242 -17.91 19.30 3.77
N GLN A 243 -17.51 19.21 5.05
CA GLN A 243 -18.41 19.45 6.18
C GLN A 243 -18.98 20.87 6.20
N ALA A 244 -18.13 21.89 5.93
CA ALA A 244 -18.57 23.27 5.86
C ALA A 244 -19.60 23.48 4.74
N LYS A 245 -19.40 22.90 3.56
CA LYS A 245 -20.36 22.95 2.43
C LYS A 245 -21.67 22.26 2.79
N GLN A 246 -21.66 21.11 3.44
CA GLN A 246 -22.86 20.39 3.88
C GLN A 246 -23.65 21.21 4.91
N GLN A 247 -22.99 21.87 5.85
CA GLN A 247 -23.63 22.76 6.82
C GLN A 247 -24.29 23.97 6.13
N GLN A 248 -23.63 24.57 5.14
CA GLN A 248 -24.22 25.65 4.38
C GLN A 248 -25.47 25.24 3.57
N GLN A 249 -25.51 24.02 3.05
CA GLN A 249 -26.66 23.48 2.34
C GLN A 249 -27.84 23.12 3.26
N GLN A 250 -27.60 22.91 4.55
CA GLN A 250 -28.64 22.65 5.56
C GLN A 250 -29.25 23.93 6.16
N ILE A 251 -28.72 25.11 5.81
CA ILE A 251 -29.36 26.39 6.20
C ILE A 251 -30.63 26.52 5.39
N ASP A 252 -31.77 26.29 6.05
CA ASP A 252 -33.10 26.43 5.48
C ASP A 252 -33.29 27.88 4.95
N PRO A 253 -33.49 28.08 3.65
CA PRO A 253 -33.68 29.44 3.09
C PRO A 253 -34.88 30.19 3.72
N SER A 254 -35.83 29.48 4.31
CA SER A 254 -36.98 30.08 5.01
C SER A 254 -36.61 30.69 6.36
N LYS A 255 -35.46 30.35 6.93
CA LYS A 255 -34.93 30.92 8.17
C LYS A 255 -33.94 32.07 7.95
N VAL A 256 -33.58 32.34 6.70
CA VAL A 256 -32.85 33.56 6.34
C VAL A 256 -33.87 34.69 6.34
N SER A 257 -33.96 35.42 7.46
CA SER A 257 -34.76 36.64 7.54
C SER A 257 -34.32 37.58 6.43
N VAL A 258 -35.29 37.92 5.51
CA VAL A 258 -35.08 38.81 4.37
C VAL A 258 -34.97 40.28 4.83
N THR A 259 -34.86 40.56 6.09
CA THR A 259 -34.44 41.84 6.63
C THR A 259 -32.91 41.90 6.53
N GLY A 260 -32.45 42.19 5.34
CA GLY A 260 -31.05 42.28 4.96
C GLY A 260 -30.31 43.49 5.53
N ILE A 261 -30.49 43.79 6.80
CA ILE A 261 -29.63 44.69 7.54
C ILE A 261 -29.25 43.95 8.83
N ILE A 262 -28.04 43.43 8.87
CA ILE A 262 -27.44 43.04 10.14
C ILE A 262 -27.25 44.31 10.90
N ASP A 263 -28.12 44.53 11.89
CA ASP A 263 -27.99 45.67 12.83
C ASP A 263 -26.74 45.42 13.70
N ILE A 264 -25.60 45.86 13.21
CA ILE A 264 -24.35 45.72 13.93
C ILE A 264 -24.24 46.88 14.90
N ALA A 265 -24.36 46.59 16.19
CA ALA A 265 -24.07 47.51 17.26
C ALA A 265 -22.58 47.68 17.42
N LEU A 266 -22.02 48.80 17.08
CA LEU A 266 -20.61 49.17 17.28
C LEU A 266 -20.48 50.25 18.31
N ASN A 267 -19.52 50.16 19.22
CA ASN A 267 -19.15 51.23 20.14
C ASN A 267 -18.31 52.29 19.40
N ASP A 268 -18.71 53.55 19.49
CA ASP A 268 -17.88 54.64 19.02
C ASP A 268 -16.70 54.88 19.99
N ASN A 269 -15.79 55.78 19.62
CA ASN A 269 -14.60 56.10 20.42
C ASN A 269 -14.92 56.81 21.75
N LYS A 270 -16.19 57.05 22.06
CA LYS A 270 -16.69 57.63 23.33
C LYS A 270 -17.50 56.58 24.13
N GLY A 271 -17.54 55.31 23.67
CA GLY A 271 -18.25 54.24 24.33
C GLY A 271 -19.77 54.18 24.06
N ASN A 272 -20.29 54.99 23.17
CA ASN A 272 -21.72 54.96 22.80
C ASN A 272 -21.99 53.88 21.73
N VAL A 273 -23.06 53.10 21.91
CA VAL A 273 -23.48 52.10 20.96
C VAL A 273 -24.15 52.83 19.76
N ARG A 274 -23.58 52.63 18.55
CA ARG A 274 -24.21 53.06 17.29
C ARG A 274 -24.64 51.83 16.51
N ARG A 275 -25.83 51.88 15.96
CA ARG A 275 -26.37 50.85 15.06
C ARG A 275 -26.27 51.37 13.64
N LEU A 276 -25.80 50.50 12.71
CA LEU A 276 -25.76 50.75 11.27
C LEU A 276 -27.02 50.24 10.63
#